data_4f6fe359a1b3bced876d3d0ba527e4a8
#
_entry.id   4f6fe359a1b3bced876d3d0ba527e4a8
#
_cell.length_a   1.000
_cell.length_b   1.000
_cell.length_c   1.000
_cell.angle_alpha   90.00
_cell.angle_beta   90.00
_cell.angle_gamma   90.00
#
_symmetry.space_group_name_H-M   'P 1'
#
loop_
_entity.id
_entity.type
_entity.pdbx_description
1 polymer ?
#
loop_
_entity_poly.entity_id
_entity_poly.type
_entity_poly.pdbx_seq_one_letter_code
_entity_poly.pdbx_strand_id
1 'polypeptide(L)'
;MKPLQSRIKRADYGIDAPTVVRNFFLIGISGCIVGTILAKFGSGRLPNWLVSFYGACLGIGGCFVLQGLIMIWGSKVGKQRLRDKMIDSVSWRGDEQVLDVGCGHGLMLIGAAKRLTTGQALGIDIWQQEDQASNSSRATQENALREGVADRVELRDSDARQLPFLDESFDVVLSSFAIHNIYDTVGREKAIREIHRVLKPGGQLVLADIRHTSQYADILRSLGWNQVTRWLPNFLFITPTRVVRAAKPNTRS
;
A
#
# COMPACT_ATOMS: atom_id res chain seq x y z
N MET A 1 17.79 7.48 40.24
CA MET A 1 16.60 7.50 39.37
C MET A 1 17.03 7.09 37.98
N LYS A 2 16.64 5.91 37.50
CA LYS A 2 16.86 5.48 36.11
C LYS A 2 15.90 6.28 35.23
N PRO A 3 16.34 6.89 34.11
CA PRO A 3 15.43 7.57 33.20
C PRO A 3 14.46 6.56 32.63
N LEU A 4 13.17 6.91 32.68
CA LEU A 4 12.08 6.17 32.05
C LEU A 4 12.33 6.25 30.53
N GLN A 5 13.05 5.29 29.97
CA GLN A 5 13.04 5.06 28.53
C GLN A 5 11.63 4.63 28.16
N SER A 6 10.78 5.59 27.80
CA SER A 6 9.52 5.32 27.15
C SER A 6 9.85 4.43 25.94
N ARG A 7 9.34 3.20 25.95
CA ARG A 7 9.39 2.32 24.77
C ARG A 7 8.82 3.10 23.58
N ILE A 8 9.69 3.63 22.74
CA ILE A 8 9.27 4.28 21.50
C ILE A 8 8.51 3.20 20.73
N LYS A 9 7.19 3.33 20.66
CA LYS A 9 6.35 2.42 19.88
C LYS A 9 6.81 2.52 18.44
N ARG A 10 7.08 1.39 17.80
CA ARG A 10 7.39 1.34 16.35
C ARG A 10 6.27 2.00 15.55
N ALA A 11 6.60 2.57 14.39
CA ALA A 11 5.60 3.08 13.47
C ALA A 11 4.60 1.97 13.09
N ASP A 12 3.32 2.31 13.02
CA ASP A 12 2.26 1.40 12.64
C ASP A 12 1.61 1.86 11.34
N TYR A 13 1.89 1.12 10.29
CA TYR A 13 1.35 1.40 8.95
C TYR A 13 0.00 0.72 8.69
N GLY A 14 -0.68 0.26 9.73
CA GLY A 14 -2.01 -0.33 9.65
C GLY A 14 -2.05 -1.76 9.08
N ILE A 15 -3.25 -2.31 9.11
CA ILE A 15 -3.61 -3.56 8.42
C ILE A 15 -4.49 -3.20 7.23
N ASP A 16 -4.15 -3.73 6.06
CA ASP A 16 -4.93 -3.49 4.85
C ASP A 16 -6.21 -4.34 4.89
N ALA A 17 -7.33 -3.76 4.44
CA ALA A 17 -8.65 -4.38 4.43
C ALA A 17 -9.03 -5.09 5.76
N PRO A 18 -9.03 -4.40 6.90
CA PRO A 18 -9.20 -5.02 8.23
C PRO A 18 -10.51 -5.77 8.38
N THR A 19 -11.57 -5.32 7.72
CA THR A 19 -12.87 -6.00 7.70
C THR A 19 -12.78 -7.37 7.00
N VAL A 20 -12.02 -7.46 5.90
CA VAL A 20 -11.81 -8.73 5.19
C VAL A 20 -11.02 -9.70 6.06
N VAL A 21 -9.95 -9.24 6.70
CA VAL A 21 -9.15 -10.02 7.64
C VAL A 21 -10.02 -10.56 8.78
N ARG A 22 -10.81 -9.68 9.40
CA ARG A 22 -11.75 -10.08 10.45
C ARG A 22 -12.72 -11.16 9.97
N ASN A 23 -13.32 -10.99 8.80
CA ASN A 23 -14.30 -11.94 8.26
C ASN A 23 -13.64 -13.30 7.96
N PHE A 24 -12.42 -13.32 7.47
CA PHE A 24 -11.67 -14.57 7.28
C PHE A 24 -11.48 -15.33 8.60
N PHE A 25 -11.12 -14.63 9.67
CA PHE A 25 -11.02 -15.27 10.98
C PHE A 25 -12.38 -15.74 11.52
N LEU A 26 -13.43 -14.93 11.39
CA LEU A 26 -14.77 -15.31 11.85
C LEU A 26 -15.26 -16.57 11.12
N ILE A 27 -15.19 -16.59 9.79
CA ILE A 27 -15.61 -17.75 8.99
C ILE A 27 -14.71 -18.97 9.30
N GLY A 28 -13.41 -18.76 9.33
CA GLY A 28 -12.44 -19.83 9.54
C GLY A 28 -12.55 -20.48 10.90
N ILE A 29 -12.60 -19.68 11.96
CA ILE A 29 -12.73 -20.18 13.34
C ILE A 29 -14.08 -20.86 13.53
N SER A 30 -15.17 -20.28 13.04
CA SER A 30 -16.50 -20.90 13.11
C SER A 30 -16.54 -22.27 12.40
N GLY A 31 -15.96 -22.35 11.21
CA GLY A 31 -15.84 -23.61 10.46
C GLY A 31 -15.04 -24.68 11.22
N CYS A 32 -13.91 -24.30 11.81
CA CYS A 32 -13.09 -25.19 12.61
C CYS A 32 -13.81 -25.66 13.88
N ILE A 33 -14.55 -24.78 14.57
CA ILE A 33 -15.34 -25.12 15.75
C ILE A 33 -16.43 -26.12 15.38
N VAL A 34 -17.23 -25.83 14.34
CA VAL A 34 -18.31 -26.72 13.88
C VAL A 34 -17.73 -28.08 13.47
N GLY A 35 -16.66 -28.12 12.69
CA GLY A 35 -16.02 -29.37 12.29
C GLY A 35 -15.49 -30.20 13.49
N THR A 36 -14.91 -29.52 14.50
CA THR A 36 -14.41 -30.18 15.70
C THR A 36 -15.54 -30.74 16.56
N ILE A 37 -16.63 -30.00 16.72
CA ILE A 37 -17.83 -30.44 17.48
C ILE A 37 -18.41 -31.67 16.78
N LEU A 38 -18.64 -31.61 15.47
CA LEU A 38 -19.18 -32.73 14.71
C LEU A 38 -18.28 -33.97 14.78
N ALA A 39 -16.96 -33.81 14.73
CA ALA A 39 -16.01 -34.92 14.89
C ALA A 39 -16.06 -35.55 16.27
N LYS A 40 -16.23 -34.77 17.34
CA LYS A 40 -16.34 -35.29 18.72
C LYS A 40 -17.66 -36.02 19.00
N PHE A 41 -18.79 -35.46 18.56
CA PHE A 41 -20.10 -36.08 18.76
C PHE A 41 -20.33 -37.26 17.82
N GLY A 42 -19.55 -37.36 16.77
CA GLY A 42 -19.63 -38.43 15.77
C GLY A 42 -18.75 -39.64 16.03
N SER A 43 -18.26 -39.86 17.25
CA SER A 43 -17.40 -41.00 17.65
C SER A 43 -18.06 -42.38 17.52
N GLY A 44 -19.34 -42.46 17.07
CA GLY A 44 -20.01 -43.68 16.61
C GLY A 44 -19.84 -43.90 15.10
N ARG A 45 -20.43 -44.95 14.52
CA ARG A 45 -20.46 -45.19 13.08
C ARG A 45 -21.26 -44.09 12.34
N LEU A 46 -20.58 -42.98 11.98
CA LEU A 46 -21.18 -41.90 11.21
C LEU A 46 -21.36 -42.32 9.74
N PRO A 47 -22.43 -41.84 9.09
CA PRO A 47 -22.55 -41.96 7.63
C PRO A 47 -21.38 -41.23 6.95
N ASN A 48 -20.87 -41.77 5.83
CA ASN A 48 -19.72 -41.21 5.11
C ASN A 48 -19.90 -39.77 4.72
N TRP A 49 -21.13 -39.32 4.40
CA TRP A 49 -21.40 -37.92 4.05
C TRP A 49 -21.13 -36.97 5.21
N LEU A 50 -21.41 -37.39 6.46
CA LEU A 50 -21.17 -36.57 7.65
C LEU A 50 -19.66 -36.48 7.95
N VAL A 51 -18.91 -37.56 7.73
CA VAL A 51 -17.44 -37.59 7.82
C VAL A 51 -16.85 -36.61 6.83
N SER A 52 -17.31 -36.62 5.58
CA SER A 52 -16.89 -35.68 4.53
C SER A 52 -17.26 -34.25 4.89
N PHE A 53 -18.42 -34.01 5.46
CA PHE A 53 -18.90 -32.68 5.84
C PHE A 53 -18.05 -32.03 6.93
N TYR A 54 -17.77 -32.72 8.04
CA TYR A 54 -16.91 -32.13 9.07
C TYR A 54 -15.45 -31.98 8.60
N GLY A 55 -14.97 -32.90 7.78
CA GLY A 55 -13.65 -32.76 7.12
C GLY A 55 -13.57 -31.51 6.23
N ALA A 56 -14.64 -31.24 5.46
CA ALA A 56 -14.74 -30.02 4.68
C ALA A 56 -14.80 -28.75 5.56
N CYS A 57 -15.55 -28.79 6.66
CA CYS A 57 -15.60 -27.66 7.62
C CYS A 57 -14.22 -27.34 8.21
N LEU A 58 -13.45 -28.35 8.60
CA LEU A 58 -12.09 -28.17 9.11
C LEU A 58 -11.14 -27.67 8.02
N GLY A 59 -11.18 -28.27 6.83
CA GLY A 59 -10.31 -27.90 5.71
C GLY A 59 -10.56 -26.47 5.22
N ILE A 60 -11.82 -26.15 4.92
CA ILE A 60 -12.23 -24.80 4.47
C ILE A 60 -11.97 -23.78 5.58
N GLY A 61 -12.36 -24.09 6.84
CA GLY A 61 -12.11 -23.24 7.99
C GLY A 61 -10.63 -22.94 8.17
N GLY A 62 -9.78 -23.96 8.09
CA GLY A 62 -8.31 -23.80 8.14
C GLY A 62 -7.76 -22.94 7.02
N CYS A 63 -8.28 -23.09 5.79
CA CYS A 63 -7.89 -22.23 4.65
C CYS A 63 -8.21 -20.75 4.91
N PHE A 64 -9.41 -20.43 5.45
CA PHE A 64 -9.77 -19.05 5.77
C PHE A 64 -8.89 -18.47 6.88
N VAL A 65 -8.57 -19.23 7.93
CA VAL A 65 -7.62 -18.81 8.98
C VAL A 65 -6.25 -18.54 8.37
N LEU A 66 -5.74 -19.43 7.55
CA LEU A 66 -4.44 -19.26 6.88
C LEU A 66 -4.42 -18.00 6.00
N GLN A 67 -5.48 -17.75 5.22
CA GLN A 67 -5.60 -16.53 4.43
C GLN A 67 -5.58 -15.27 5.30
N GLY A 68 -6.30 -15.26 6.42
CA GLY A 68 -6.25 -14.17 7.39
C GLY A 68 -4.84 -13.90 7.93
N LEU A 69 -4.10 -14.97 8.27
CA LEU A 69 -2.70 -14.87 8.71
C LEU A 69 -1.77 -14.33 7.62
N ILE A 70 -1.95 -14.79 6.37
CA ILE A 70 -1.17 -14.29 5.21
C ILE A 70 -1.46 -12.80 4.97
N MET A 71 -2.72 -12.34 5.12
CA MET A 71 -3.05 -10.92 5.00
C MET A 71 -2.38 -10.08 6.08
N ILE A 72 -2.39 -10.54 7.33
CA ILE A 72 -1.68 -9.85 8.43
C ILE A 72 -0.18 -9.78 8.15
N TRP A 73 0.41 -10.89 7.72
CA TRP A 73 1.83 -10.94 7.36
C TRP A 73 2.14 -10.01 6.18
N GLY A 74 1.30 -10.01 5.15
CA GLY A 74 1.39 -9.08 4.02
C GLY A 74 1.37 -7.62 4.47
N SER A 75 0.44 -7.25 5.36
CA SER A 75 0.32 -5.89 5.88
C SER A 75 1.47 -5.49 6.82
N LYS A 76 2.02 -6.40 7.61
CA LYS A 76 3.07 -6.08 8.59
C LYS A 76 4.50 -6.23 8.04
N VAL A 77 4.70 -7.14 7.09
CA VAL A 77 6.04 -7.47 6.54
C VAL A 77 6.09 -7.27 5.03
N GLY A 78 5.11 -7.81 4.31
CA GLY A 78 5.10 -7.80 2.84
C GLY A 78 5.16 -6.40 2.27
N LYS A 79 4.31 -5.48 2.75
CA LYS A 79 4.27 -4.10 2.25
C LYS A 79 5.54 -3.30 2.60
N GLN A 80 6.17 -3.58 3.74
CA GLN A 80 7.44 -2.93 4.07
C GLN A 80 8.56 -3.38 3.12
N ARG A 81 8.62 -4.68 2.79
CA ARG A 81 9.57 -5.21 1.81
C ARG A 81 9.33 -4.66 0.40
N LEU A 82 8.06 -4.50 0.02
CA LEU A 82 7.71 -3.90 -1.26
C LEU A 82 8.12 -2.42 -1.29
N ARG A 83 7.79 -1.65 -0.22
CA ARG A 83 8.23 -0.28 -0.05
C ARG A 83 9.74 -0.16 -0.24
N ASP A 84 10.52 -0.98 0.47
CA ASP A 84 11.98 -0.90 0.41
C ASP A 84 12.48 -1.11 -1.03
N LYS A 85 11.96 -2.10 -1.75
CA LYS A 85 12.30 -2.31 -3.17
C LYS A 85 11.91 -1.13 -4.05
N MET A 86 10.76 -0.50 -3.81
CA MET A 86 10.31 0.68 -4.57
C MET A 86 11.22 1.87 -4.30
N ILE A 87 11.49 2.16 -3.03
CA ILE A 87 12.37 3.26 -2.61
C ILE A 87 13.80 3.05 -3.12
N ASP A 88 14.34 1.82 -3.05
CA ASP A 88 15.67 1.49 -3.54
C ASP A 88 15.79 1.54 -5.08
N SER A 89 14.65 1.53 -5.80
CA SER A 89 14.64 1.69 -7.26
C SER A 89 14.80 3.13 -7.73
N VAL A 90 14.67 4.11 -6.84
CA VAL A 90 14.86 5.53 -7.12
C VAL A 90 16.32 5.91 -6.91
N SER A 91 16.85 6.75 -7.79
CA SER A 91 18.20 7.32 -7.66
C SER A 91 18.13 8.57 -6.78
N TRP A 92 18.51 8.42 -5.52
CA TRP A 92 18.45 9.49 -4.52
C TRP A 92 19.73 10.33 -4.48
N ARG A 93 19.60 11.66 -4.42
CA ARG A 93 20.68 12.62 -4.15
C ARG A 93 20.58 13.14 -2.71
N GLY A 94 19.36 13.13 -2.12
CA GLY A 94 19.07 13.59 -0.78
C GLY A 94 18.47 15.00 -0.71
N ASP A 95 18.35 15.70 -1.82
CA ASP A 95 17.79 17.06 -1.93
C ASP A 95 16.43 17.11 -2.67
N GLU A 96 15.86 15.94 -2.99
CA GLU A 96 14.66 15.84 -3.80
C GLU A 96 13.44 16.45 -3.11
N GLN A 97 12.57 17.05 -3.95
CA GLN A 97 11.17 17.32 -3.62
C GLN A 97 10.35 16.09 -4.00
N VAL A 98 9.81 15.40 -3.00
CA VAL A 98 9.07 14.14 -3.19
C VAL A 98 7.60 14.35 -2.93
N LEU A 99 6.74 13.78 -3.79
CA LEU A 99 5.30 13.69 -3.58
C LEU A 99 4.90 12.22 -3.39
N ASP A 100 4.17 11.91 -2.33
CA ASP A 100 3.50 10.62 -2.12
C ASP A 100 1.98 10.78 -2.28
N VAL A 101 1.42 10.22 -3.36
CA VAL A 101 0.01 10.33 -3.73
C VAL A 101 -0.79 9.20 -3.09
N GLY A 102 -1.71 9.55 -2.18
CA GLY A 102 -2.43 8.60 -1.36
C GLY A 102 -1.52 8.02 -0.27
N CYS A 103 -0.92 8.89 0.53
CA CYS A 103 0.13 8.51 1.46
C CYS A 103 -0.34 7.65 2.64
N GLY A 104 -1.65 7.64 2.95
CA GLY A 104 -2.22 6.86 4.05
C GLY A 104 -1.45 7.06 5.36
N HIS A 105 -1.04 5.98 6.01
CA HIS A 105 -0.21 6.02 7.23
C HIS A 105 1.27 6.37 6.98
N GLY A 106 1.64 6.82 5.77
CA GLY A 106 2.96 7.33 5.44
C GLY A 106 4.01 6.27 5.12
N LEU A 107 3.62 5.06 4.70
CA LEU A 107 4.57 3.99 4.43
C LEU A 107 5.62 4.40 3.38
N MET A 108 5.18 4.91 2.22
CA MET A 108 6.08 5.37 1.15
C MET A 108 6.71 6.71 1.50
N LEU A 109 5.92 7.65 1.98
CA LEU A 109 6.35 8.98 2.40
C LEU A 109 7.53 8.95 3.36
N ILE A 110 7.41 8.19 4.46
CA ILE A 110 8.46 8.04 5.48
C ILE A 110 9.66 7.27 4.91
N GLY A 111 9.39 6.26 4.07
CA GLY A 111 10.46 5.55 3.36
C GLY A 111 11.30 6.47 2.49
N ALA A 112 10.68 7.41 1.77
CA ALA A 112 11.37 8.45 1.01
C ALA A 112 12.06 9.47 1.91
N ALA A 113 11.38 9.99 2.94
CA ALA A 113 11.94 10.97 3.87
C ALA A 113 13.24 10.49 4.54
N LYS A 114 13.40 9.18 4.75
CA LYS A 114 14.66 8.59 5.25
C LYS A 114 15.82 8.65 4.26
N ARG A 115 15.56 8.87 2.98
CA ARG A 115 16.60 9.03 1.93
C ARG A 115 17.01 10.49 1.73
N LEU A 116 16.23 11.42 2.30
CA LEU A 116 16.46 12.84 2.17
C LEU A 116 17.41 13.36 3.26
N THR A 117 18.21 14.35 2.91
CA THR A 117 19.09 15.10 3.81
C THR A 117 18.63 16.57 3.93
N THR A 118 18.43 17.23 2.79
CA THR A 118 17.95 18.61 2.67
C THR A 118 16.64 18.72 1.89
N GLY A 119 16.21 17.64 1.24
CA GLY A 119 14.95 17.54 0.51
C GLY A 119 13.75 17.44 1.44
N GLN A 120 12.55 17.49 0.84
CA GLN A 120 11.27 17.41 1.54
C GLN A 120 10.37 16.35 0.91
N ALA A 121 9.61 15.65 1.73
CA ALA A 121 8.60 14.68 1.30
C ALA A 121 7.21 15.18 1.69
N LEU A 122 6.37 15.42 0.69
CA LEU A 122 5.00 15.85 0.86
C LEU A 122 4.06 14.68 0.57
N GLY A 123 3.19 14.36 1.53
CA GLY A 123 2.14 13.36 1.38
C GLY A 123 0.79 14.02 1.17
N ILE A 124 0.03 13.51 0.20
CA ILE A 124 -1.37 13.88 0.03
C ILE A 124 -2.28 12.68 0.19
N ASP A 125 -3.44 12.90 0.78
CA ASP A 125 -4.50 11.90 0.92
C ASP A 125 -5.86 12.58 1.06
N ILE A 126 -6.93 11.88 0.80
CA ILE A 126 -8.32 12.31 1.07
C ILE A 126 -8.85 11.72 2.37
N TRP A 127 -8.02 10.92 3.07
CA TRP A 127 -8.25 10.33 4.39
C TRP A 127 -9.51 9.47 4.51
N GLN A 128 -9.84 8.71 3.47
CA GLN A 128 -10.95 7.76 3.52
C GLN A 128 -10.61 6.59 4.45
N GLN A 129 -11.46 6.39 5.48
CA GLN A 129 -11.27 5.32 6.47
C GLN A 129 -11.65 3.93 5.94
N GLU A 130 -12.42 3.88 4.85
CA GLU A 130 -12.83 2.63 4.19
C GLU A 130 -11.64 1.87 3.60
N ASP A 131 -10.65 2.58 3.08
CA ASP A 131 -9.48 2.02 2.44
C ASP A 131 -8.44 1.52 3.44
N GLN A 132 -8.29 2.22 4.55
CA GLN A 132 -7.34 1.88 5.60
C GLN A 132 -7.88 2.27 6.98
N ALA A 133 -7.87 1.33 7.93
CA ALA A 133 -8.36 1.58 9.30
C ALA A 133 -7.59 2.72 9.96
N SER A 134 -8.33 3.67 10.55
CA SER A 134 -7.77 4.85 11.23
C SER A 134 -6.92 5.76 10.33
N ASN A 135 -7.20 5.77 9.01
CA ASN A 135 -6.52 6.65 8.06
C ASN A 135 -6.74 8.12 8.47
N SER A 136 -5.67 8.82 8.80
CA SER A 136 -5.69 10.22 9.18
C SER A 136 -4.30 10.85 9.09
N SER A 137 -4.24 12.15 8.82
CA SER A 137 -2.99 12.92 8.81
C SER A 137 -2.24 12.82 10.15
N ARG A 138 -2.98 12.75 11.26
CA ARG A 138 -2.39 12.56 12.60
C ARG A 138 -1.63 11.24 12.73
N ALA A 139 -2.18 10.12 12.24
CA ALA A 139 -1.51 8.82 12.29
C ALA A 139 -0.20 8.83 11.49
N THR A 140 -0.19 9.49 10.34
CA THR A 140 1.00 9.66 9.50
C THR A 140 2.03 10.54 10.20
N GLN A 141 1.62 11.65 10.81
CA GLN A 141 2.51 12.52 11.58
C GLN A 141 3.13 11.79 12.78
N GLU A 142 2.35 11.02 13.52
CA GLU A 142 2.86 10.20 14.61
C GLU A 142 3.87 9.16 14.14
N ASN A 143 3.66 8.55 12.98
CA ASN A 143 4.61 7.63 12.38
C ASN A 143 5.90 8.33 11.94
N ALA A 144 5.82 9.52 11.33
CA ALA A 144 6.97 10.33 10.97
C ALA A 144 7.82 10.73 12.20
N LEU A 145 7.17 11.10 13.31
CA LEU A 145 7.85 11.36 14.59
C LEU A 145 8.56 10.11 15.14
N ARG A 146 7.89 8.96 15.12
CA ARG A 146 8.46 7.69 15.61
C ARG A 146 9.66 7.23 14.79
N GLU A 147 9.67 7.56 13.51
CA GLU A 147 10.74 7.19 12.57
C GLU A 147 11.83 8.28 12.45
N GLY A 148 11.69 9.41 13.18
CA GLY A 148 12.69 10.48 13.25
C GLY A 148 12.86 11.29 11.97
N VAL A 149 11.76 11.47 11.21
CA VAL A 149 11.77 12.19 9.91
C VAL A 149 10.68 13.27 9.82
N ALA A 150 10.08 13.64 10.95
CA ALA A 150 8.96 14.61 10.97
C ALA A 150 9.35 16.01 10.46
N ASP A 151 10.63 16.35 10.56
CA ASP A 151 11.22 17.59 10.05
C ASP A 151 11.26 17.67 8.51
N ARG A 152 11.14 16.51 7.84
CA ARG A 152 11.22 16.38 6.37
C ARG A 152 9.89 15.92 5.75
N VAL A 153 8.83 15.85 6.55
CA VAL A 153 7.50 15.40 6.12
C VAL A 153 6.47 16.51 6.25
N GLU A 154 5.78 16.80 5.17
CA GLU A 154 4.60 17.65 5.12
C GLU A 154 3.38 16.83 4.67
N LEU A 155 2.19 17.18 5.19
CA LEU A 155 0.92 16.52 4.84
C LEU A 155 -0.08 17.54 4.37
N ARG A 156 -0.84 17.21 3.30
CA ARG A 156 -1.95 18.03 2.79
C ARG A 156 -3.14 17.17 2.41
N ASP A 157 -4.33 17.70 2.66
CA ASP A 157 -5.56 17.13 2.16
C ASP A 157 -5.69 17.49 0.68
N SER A 158 -5.70 16.50 -0.21
CA SER A 158 -5.82 16.75 -1.64
C SER A 158 -6.27 15.51 -2.41
N ASP A 159 -7.01 15.78 -3.49
CA ASP A 159 -7.42 14.78 -4.45
C ASP A 159 -6.35 14.61 -5.56
N ALA A 160 -5.96 13.38 -5.81
CA ALA A 160 -5.00 13.03 -6.86
C ALA A 160 -5.43 13.47 -8.27
N ARG A 161 -6.74 13.66 -8.49
CA ARG A 161 -7.32 14.08 -9.76
C ARG A 161 -7.15 15.58 -10.05
N GLN A 162 -6.76 16.37 -9.04
CA GLN A 162 -6.50 17.80 -9.14
C GLN A 162 -5.47 18.21 -8.08
N LEU A 163 -4.21 18.14 -8.41
CA LEU A 163 -3.12 18.43 -7.49
C LEU A 163 -2.90 19.95 -7.35
N PRO A 164 -2.90 20.52 -6.13
CA PRO A 164 -2.76 21.95 -5.88
C PRO A 164 -1.29 22.41 -5.94
N PHE A 165 -0.56 21.92 -6.93
CA PHE A 165 0.87 22.22 -7.12
C PHE A 165 1.11 22.78 -8.51
N LEU A 166 2.17 23.55 -8.64
CA LEU A 166 2.64 24.03 -9.94
C LEU A 166 3.18 22.87 -10.78
N ASP A 167 3.24 23.09 -12.09
CA ASP A 167 3.89 22.16 -13.00
C ASP A 167 5.35 21.98 -12.58
N GLU A 168 5.88 20.78 -12.80
CA GLU A 168 7.29 20.47 -12.62
C GLU A 168 7.83 20.83 -11.21
N SER A 169 7.03 20.59 -10.16
CA SER A 169 7.38 20.88 -8.76
C SER A 169 8.19 19.78 -8.08
N PHE A 170 8.05 18.52 -8.51
CA PHE A 170 8.61 17.37 -7.81
C PHE A 170 9.67 16.63 -8.62
N ASP A 171 10.72 16.16 -7.94
CA ASP A 171 11.77 15.32 -8.51
C ASP A 171 11.35 13.85 -8.54
N VAL A 172 10.58 13.42 -7.54
CA VAL A 172 10.10 12.04 -7.39
C VAL A 172 8.62 12.06 -7.03
N VAL A 173 7.82 11.22 -7.70
CA VAL A 173 6.44 10.94 -7.30
C VAL A 173 6.30 9.47 -6.97
N LEU A 174 5.73 9.20 -5.82
CA LEU A 174 5.42 7.88 -5.30
C LEU A 174 3.90 7.71 -5.18
N SER A 175 3.42 6.48 -5.31
CA SER A 175 2.05 6.12 -4.94
C SER A 175 1.97 4.62 -4.65
N SER A 176 1.23 4.23 -3.63
CA SER A 176 1.08 2.82 -3.27
C SER A 176 -0.34 2.51 -2.81
N PHE A 177 -1.04 1.66 -3.57
CA PHE A 177 -2.40 1.22 -3.29
C PHE A 177 -3.42 2.35 -3.15
N ALA A 178 -3.28 3.44 -3.93
CA ALA A 178 -4.14 4.61 -3.87
C ALA A 178 -4.99 4.80 -5.13
N ILE A 179 -4.39 4.80 -6.31
CA ILE A 179 -5.08 5.22 -7.55
C ILE A 179 -6.17 4.23 -7.97
N HIS A 180 -6.05 2.93 -7.63
CA HIS A 180 -7.09 1.94 -7.94
C HIS A 180 -8.42 2.20 -7.21
N ASN A 181 -8.42 2.97 -6.12
CA ASN A 181 -9.61 3.38 -5.38
C ASN A 181 -10.42 4.47 -6.11
N ILE A 182 -9.86 5.09 -7.13
CA ILE A 182 -10.63 5.94 -8.06
C ILE A 182 -11.43 5.02 -8.98
N TYR A 183 -12.75 4.94 -8.76
CA TYR A 183 -13.62 3.95 -9.41
C TYR A 183 -13.67 4.06 -10.92
N ASP A 184 -13.73 5.30 -11.45
CA ASP A 184 -13.90 5.52 -12.87
C ASP A 184 -12.56 5.65 -13.61
N THR A 185 -12.54 5.22 -14.87
CA THR A 185 -11.37 5.23 -15.74
C THR A 185 -10.87 6.64 -16.01
N VAL A 186 -11.78 7.60 -16.17
CA VAL A 186 -11.44 9.01 -16.49
C VAL A 186 -10.78 9.68 -15.28
N GLY A 187 -11.26 9.39 -14.06
CA GLY A 187 -10.64 9.88 -12.83
C GLY A 187 -9.22 9.34 -12.64
N ARG A 188 -9.00 8.03 -12.90
CA ARG A 188 -7.65 7.46 -12.87
C ARG A 188 -6.72 8.09 -13.91
N GLU A 189 -7.23 8.33 -15.12
CA GLU A 189 -6.46 9.02 -16.17
C GLU A 189 -6.11 10.45 -15.73
N LYS A 190 -7.05 11.20 -15.14
CA LYS A 190 -6.77 12.54 -14.60
C LYS A 190 -5.65 12.49 -13.56
N ALA A 191 -5.70 11.54 -12.62
CA ALA A 191 -4.66 11.40 -11.60
C ALA A 191 -3.27 11.13 -12.20
N ILE A 192 -3.17 10.25 -13.21
CA ILE A 192 -1.88 10.00 -13.90
C ILE A 192 -1.42 11.22 -14.68
N ARG A 193 -2.32 11.99 -15.30
CA ARG A 193 -1.98 13.23 -16.00
C ARG A 193 -1.52 14.33 -15.03
N GLU A 194 -2.13 14.44 -13.86
CA GLU A 194 -1.68 15.34 -12.80
C GLU A 194 -0.29 14.97 -12.27
N ILE A 195 -0.04 13.67 -12.03
CA ILE A 195 1.30 13.17 -11.69
C ILE A 195 2.31 13.56 -12.77
N HIS A 196 1.97 13.37 -14.06
CA HIS A 196 2.84 13.81 -15.16
C HIS A 196 3.09 15.31 -15.13
N ARG A 197 2.05 16.12 -14.87
CA ARG A 197 2.16 17.59 -14.86
C ARG A 197 3.11 18.08 -13.76
N VAL A 198 2.92 17.58 -12.54
CA VAL A 198 3.70 18.06 -11.38
C VAL A 198 5.11 17.49 -11.30
N LEU A 199 5.42 16.42 -12.03
CA LEU A 199 6.76 15.83 -12.06
C LEU A 199 7.67 16.64 -13.00
N LYS A 200 8.87 16.96 -12.55
CA LYS A 200 9.91 17.65 -13.35
C LYS A 200 10.35 16.80 -14.54
N PRO A 201 10.83 17.41 -15.64
CA PRO A 201 11.58 16.67 -16.65
C PRO A 201 12.75 15.90 -16.01
N GLY A 202 12.95 14.64 -16.41
CA GLY A 202 13.91 13.74 -15.77
C GLY A 202 13.49 13.18 -14.41
N GLY A 203 12.37 13.66 -13.84
CA GLY A 203 11.83 13.17 -12.57
C GLY A 203 11.37 11.71 -12.64
N GLN A 204 11.35 11.04 -11.50
CA GLN A 204 11.08 9.60 -11.39
C GLN A 204 9.69 9.33 -10.78
N LEU A 205 8.95 8.39 -11.38
CA LEU A 205 7.68 7.87 -10.87
C LEU A 205 7.85 6.42 -10.45
N VAL A 206 7.39 6.08 -9.24
CA VAL A 206 7.25 4.70 -8.78
C VAL A 206 5.86 4.50 -8.17
N LEU A 207 5.04 3.68 -8.82
CA LEU A 207 3.65 3.46 -8.46
C LEU A 207 3.37 1.97 -8.30
N ALA A 208 2.86 1.54 -7.14
CA ALA A 208 2.42 0.18 -6.89
C ALA A 208 0.91 0.09 -6.80
N ASP A 209 0.32 -0.89 -7.48
CA ASP A 209 -1.10 -1.12 -7.38
C ASP A 209 -1.50 -2.58 -7.66
N ILE A 210 -2.68 -2.99 -7.18
CA ILE A 210 -3.26 -4.32 -7.39
C ILE A 210 -4.05 -4.41 -8.69
N ARG A 211 -4.47 -3.26 -9.25
CA ARG A 211 -5.29 -3.17 -10.46
C ARG A 211 -4.81 -2.02 -11.34
N HIS A 212 -5.23 -2.01 -12.58
CA HIS A 212 -5.10 -0.92 -13.55
C HIS A 212 -3.67 -0.47 -13.89
N THR A 213 -2.62 -1.15 -13.42
CA THR A 213 -1.22 -0.76 -13.70
C THR A 213 -0.85 -0.79 -15.19
N SER A 214 -1.57 -1.57 -16.03
CA SER A 214 -1.45 -1.49 -17.50
C SER A 214 -1.98 -0.17 -18.02
N GLN A 215 -3.18 0.24 -17.58
CA GLN A 215 -3.79 1.51 -17.96
C GLN A 215 -2.84 2.67 -17.61
N TYR A 216 -2.27 2.68 -16.40
CA TYR A 216 -1.32 3.72 -15.99
C TYR A 216 -0.10 3.80 -16.91
N ALA A 217 0.49 2.65 -17.22
CA ALA A 217 1.63 2.56 -18.13
C ALA A 217 1.28 3.05 -19.56
N ASP A 218 0.08 2.72 -20.05
CA ASP A 218 -0.36 3.12 -21.38
C ASP A 218 -0.64 4.64 -21.46
N ILE A 219 -1.21 5.23 -20.39
CA ILE A 219 -1.37 6.68 -20.28
C ILE A 219 0.00 7.38 -20.29
N LEU A 220 0.97 6.90 -19.49
CA LEU A 220 2.31 7.47 -19.48
C LEU A 220 2.98 7.40 -20.85
N ARG A 221 2.85 6.27 -21.57
CA ARG A 221 3.37 6.14 -22.94
C ARG A 221 2.70 7.11 -23.91
N SER A 222 1.38 7.31 -23.80
CA SER A 222 0.65 8.28 -24.62
C SER A 222 1.07 9.73 -24.35
N LEU A 223 1.65 10.00 -23.18
CA LEU A 223 2.26 11.28 -22.79
C LEU A 223 3.74 11.40 -23.20
N GLY A 224 4.23 10.47 -24.02
CA GLY A 224 5.60 10.50 -24.56
C GLY A 224 6.66 9.88 -23.64
N TRP A 225 6.29 9.15 -22.58
CA TRP A 225 7.28 8.51 -21.73
C TRP A 225 7.83 7.23 -22.37
N ASN A 226 9.11 7.22 -22.71
CA ASN A 226 9.76 6.11 -23.42
C ASN A 226 10.25 5.01 -22.47
N GLN A 227 10.52 5.34 -21.21
CA GLN A 227 11.05 4.42 -20.21
C GLN A 227 9.99 4.06 -19.16
N VAL A 228 8.95 3.35 -19.59
CA VAL A 228 7.89 2.86 -18.70
C VAL A 228 8.04 1.36 -18.53
N THR A 229 8.45 0.94 -17.34
CA THR A 229 8.61 -0.47 -16.97
C THR A 229 7.49 -0.91 -16.02
N ARG A 230 6.99 -2.12 -16.20
CA ARG A 230 6.10 -2.81 -15.27
C ARG A 230 6.81 -4.02 -14.72
N TRP A 231 6.96 -4.07 -13.41
CA TRP A 231 7.58 -5.23 -12.77
C TRP A 231 6.69 -6.47 -12.87
N LEU A 232 7.29 -7.64 -12.74
CA LEU A 232 6.56 -8.89 -12.59
C LEU A 232 5.66 -8.82 -11.33
N PRO A 233 4.54 -9.56 -11.32
CA PRO A 233 3.66 -9.56 -10.16
C PRO A 233 4.40 -9.95 -8.89
N ASN A 234 4.19 -9.18 -7.83
CA ASN A 234 4.68 -9.47 -6.50
C ASN A 234 3.57 -10.15 -5.70
N PHE A 235 3.86 -11.32 -5.14
CA PHE A 235 2.92 -12.14 -4.36
C PHE A 235 3.17 -12.05 -2.84
N LEU A 236 3.81 -11.00 -2.37
CA LEU A 236 3.91 -10.70 -0.92
C LEU A 236 2.56 -10.36 -0.28
N PHE A 237 1.55 -10.20 -1.10
CA PHE A 237 0.14 -10.03 -0.74
C PHE A 237 -0.67 -11.16 -1.38
N ILE A 238 -1.89 -11.43 -0.84
CA ILE A 238 -2.84 -12.36 -1.47
C ILE A 238 -3.18 -11.91 -2.89
N THR A 239 -3.37 -10.59 -3.07
CA THR A 239 -3.61 -10.01 -4.39
C THR A 239 -2.28 -9.66 -5.05
N PRO A 240 -2.01 -10.17 -6.26
CA PRO A 240 -0.79 -9.85 -6.98
C PRO A 240 -0.64 -8.35 -7.20
N THR A 241 0.44 -7.78 -6.69
CA THR A 241 0.76 -6.35 -6.81
C THR A 241 1.77 -6.13 -7.92
N ARG A 242 1.59 -5.11 -8.72
CA ARG A 242 2.55 -4.69 -9.75
C ARG A 242 3.03 -3.27 -9.52
N VAL A 243 4.28 -3.04 -9.85
CA VAL A 243 4.90 -1.72 -9.78
C VAL A 243 5.11 -1.20 -11.20
N VAL A 244 4.68 0.03 -11.44
CA VAL A 244 5.06 0.83 -12.61
C VAL A 244 6.21 1.75 -12.18
N ARG A 245 7.33 1.66 -12.86
CA ARG A 245 8.46 2.57 -12.72
C ARG A 245 8.71 3.27 -14.04
N ALA A 246 8.84 4.58 -13.99
CA ALA A 246 9.05 5.40 -15.17
C ALA A 246 9.85 6.66 -14.85
N ALA A 247 10.50 7.24 -15.86
CA ALA A 247 11.12 8.55 -15.79
C ALA A 247 10.47 9.46 -16.82
N LYS A 248 10.11 10.70 -16.41
CA LYS A 248 9.57 11.71 -17.32
C LYS A 248 10.67 12.12 -18.32
N PRO A 249 10.40 12.14 -19.62
CA PRO A 249 11.40 12.57 -20.60
C PRO A 249 11.94 13.97 -20.28
N ASN A 250 13.23 14.17 -20.54
CA ASN A 250 13.80 15.50 -20.56
C ASN A 250 13.29 16.21 -21.82
N THR A 251 12.24 17.02 -21.69
CA THR A 251 11.78 17.88 -22.80
C THR A 251 12.75 19.02 -22.96
N ARG A 252 13.84 18.77 -23.65
CA ARG A 252 14.64 19.77 -24.35
C ARG A 252 15.23 19.09 -25.60
N SER A 253 14.49 19.05 -26.65
CA SER A 253 15.01 18.99 -27.98
C SER A 253 14.41 20.17 -28.76
#